data_65076fae362861fdd6cf24ac91b20ddf
#
_entry.id   65076fae362861fdd6cf24ac91b20ddf
#
_cell.length_a   1.000
_cell.length_b   1.000
_cell.length_c   1.000
_cell.angle_alpha   90.00
_cell.angle_beta   90.00
_cell.angle_gamma   90.00
#
_symmetry.space_group_name_H-M   'P 1'
#
loop_
_entity.id
_entity.type
_entity.pdbx_description
1 polymer ?
#
loop_
_entity_poly.entity_id
_entity_poly.type
_entity_poly.pdbx_seq_one_letter_code
_entity_poly.pdbx_strand_id
1 'polypeptide(L)' 'MPLTQQRHYTVGYHDLQKNHYEICEYAADSYEAIEHSKEDVPYLRAHPSFIDYCTNESALDYIYDAMASGIPMGH' A
#
# COMPACT_ATOMS: atom_id res chain seq x y z
N MET A 1 23.94 0.36 6.75
CA MET A 1 23.27 0.65 6.73
C MET A 1 22.27 0.22 6.80
N PRO A 2 21.70 0.06 7.27
CA PRO A 2 20.83 -0.45 7.31
C PRO A 2 19.98 0.03 6.99
N LEU A 3 19.55 -0.18 6.80
CA LEU A 3 18.76 0.25 6.20
C LEU A 3 17.53 0.09 6.67
N THR A 4 16.76 0.98 6.71
CA THR A 4 15.43 0.94 6.99
C THR A 4 14.82 0.12 5.96
N GLN A 5 14.17 -0.91 6.29
CA GLN A 5 13.53 -1.66 5.35
C GLN A 5 12.30 -1.00 4.97
N GLN A 6 12.16 -0.59 3.77
CA GLN A 6 10.94 0.01 3.27
C GLN A 6 10.06 -1.04 2.67
N ARG A 7 8.81 -1.06 3.06
CA ARG A 7 7.85 -1.99 2.53
C ARG A 7 6.94 -1.29 1.55
N HIS A 8 6.30 -2.08 0.74
CA HIS A 8 5.45 -1.59 -0.32
C HIS A 8 4.00 -1.67 0.14
N TYR A 9 3.33 -0.55 0.14
CA TYR A 9 1.93 -0.49 0.57
C TYR A 9 1.04 0.01 -0.53
N THR A 10 -0.18 -0.49 -0.58
CA THR A 10 -1.22 0.05 -1.45
C THR A 10 -2.19 0.81 -0.57
N VAL A 11 -2.37 2.08 -0.85
CA VAL A 11 -3.33 2.90 -0.12
C VAL A 11 -4.53 3.14 -1.03
N GLY A 12 -5.68 2.66 -0.61
CA GLY A 12 -6.91 2.85 -1.37
C GLY A 12 -7.72 3.98 -0.81
N TYR A 13 -8.28 4.80 -1.67
CA TYR A 13 -9.08 5.93 -1.23
C TYR A 13 -10.16 6.23 -2.27
N HIS A 14 -11.06 7.13 -1.93
CA HIS A 14 -12.13 7.50 -2.85
C HIS A 14 -12.29 9.03 -2.86
N ASP A 15 -12.97 9.54 -3.87
CA ASP A 15 -13.23 10.97 -3.96
C ASP A 15 -14.69 11.29 -3.59
N LEU A 16 -15.09 12.52 -3.80
CA LEU A 16 -16.45 12.93 -3.45
C LEU A 16 -17.52 12.22 -4.27
N GLN A 17 -17.17 11.80 -5.46
CA GLN A 17 -18.10 11.05 -6.29
C GLN A 17 -18.00 9.56 -6.06
N LYS A 18 -17.21 9.17 -5.07
CA LYS A 18 -17.03 7.76 -4.72
C LYS A 18 -16.29 6.95 -5.76
N ASN A 19 -15.51 7.61 -6.59
CA ASN A 19 -14.61 6.91 -7.49
C ASN A 19 -13.46 6.38 -6.67
N HIS A 20 -13.09 5.14 -6.90
CA HIS A 20 -12.05 4.48 -6.14
C HIS A 20 -10.69 4.60 -6.82
N TYR A 21 -9.68 4.87 -6.02
CA TYR A 21 -8.31 5.00 -6.51
C TYR A 21 -7.37 4.24 -5.60
N GLU A 22 -6.24 3.84 -6.15
CA GLU A 22 -5.19 3.21 -5.35
C GLU A 22 -3.86 3.81 -5.74
N ILE A 23 -2.99 4.01 -4.75
CA ILE A 23 -1.65 4.47 -4.99
C ILE A 23 -0.69 3.58 -4.22
N CYS A 24 0.54 3.53 -4.71
CA CYS A 24 1.57 2.71 -4.12
C CYS A 24 2.51 3.59 -3.33
N GLU A 25 2.76 3.21 -2.08
CA GLU A 25 3.65 3.97 -1.21
C GLU A 25 4.70 3.06 -0.61
N TYR A 26 5.92 3.57 -0.49
CA TYR A 26 6.98 2.84 0.18
C TYR A 26 7.22 3.49 1.53
N ALA A 27 7.21 2.69 2.57
CA ALA A 27 7.31 3.21 3.93
C ALA A 27 7.72 2.11 4.88
N ALA A 28 8.10 2.49 6.09
CA ALA A 28 8.51 1.52 7.09
C ALA A 28 7.31 0.83 7.71
N ASP A 29 6.18 1.49 7.75
CA ASP A 29 4.96 0.90 8.31
C ASP A 29 3.74 1.56 7.67
N SER A 30 2.57 1.06 8.02
CA SER A 30 1.35 1.55 7.39
C SER A 30 1.03 3.00 7.77
N TYR A 31 1.38 3.41 8.98
CA TYR A 31 1.15 4.78 9.39
C TYR A 31 1.94 5.73 8.48
N GLU A 32 3.20 5.41 8.26
CA GLU A 32 4.03 6.23 7.41
C GLU A 32 3.54 6.20 5.97
N ALA A 33 3.06 5.05 5.51
CA ALA A 33 2.53 4.95 4.15
C ALA A 33 1.33 5.88 3.98
N ILE A 34 0.47 5.94 4.97
CA ILE A 34 -0.68 6.83 4.92
C ILE A 34 -0.24 8.29 4.93
N GLU A 35 0.78 8.63 5.73
CA GLU A 35 1.27 9.99 5.75
C GLU A 35 1.88 10.37 4.41
N HIS A 36 2.61 9.44 3.79
CA HIS A 36 3.17 9.69 2.45
C HIS A 36 2.08 9.88 1.42
N SER A 37 1.00 9.12 1.54
CA SER A 37 -0.09 9.24 0.57
C SER A 37 -0.74 10.63 0.65
N LYS A 38 -0.79 11.21 1.85
CA LYS A 38 -1.34 12.53 2.01
C LYS A 38 -0.44 13.58 1.38
N GLU A 39 0.86 13.31 1.29
CA GLU A 39 1.79 14.21 0.65
C GLU A 39 1.70 14.10 -0.86
N ASP A 40 1.53 12.87 -1.37
CA ASP A 40 1.46 12.64 -2.79
C ASP A 40 0.10 13.04 -3.37
N VAL A 41 -0.93 12.96 -2.56
CA VAL A 41 -2.28 13.30 -2.99
C VAL A 41 -2.81 14.35 -2.02
N PRO A 42 -2.60 15.63 -2.31
CA PRO A 42 -3.01 16.68 -1.38
C PRO A 42 -4.47 16.65 -1.00
N TYR A 43 -5.30 16.12 -1.88
CA TYR A 43 -6.71 15.95 -1.60
C TYR A 43 -6.91 15.13 -0.32
N LEU A 44 -6.07 14.12 -0.10
CA LEU A 44 -6.18 13.27 1.09
C LEU A 44 -5.76 14.00 2.35
N ARG A 45 -4.91 15.01 2.21
CA ARG A 45 -4.53 15.79 3.37
C ARG A 45 -5.73 16.56 3.88
N ALA A 46 -6.55 17.06 2.97
CA ALA A 46 -7.76 17.78 3.35
C ALA A 46 -8.88 16.84 3.76
N HIS A 47 -8.86 15.61 3.26
CA HIS A 47 -9.93 14.65 3.51
C HIS A 47 -9.38 13.29 3.94
N PRO A 48 -8.74 13.20 5.10
CA PRO A 48 -8.12 11.95 5.50
C PRO A 48 -9.11 10.80 5.69
N SER A 49 -10.37 11.12 5.93
CA SER A 49 -11.36 10.06 6.10
C SER A 49 -11.69 9.36 4.77
N PHE A 50 -11.20 9.89 3.65
CA PHE A 50 -11.43 9.26 2.37
C PHE A 50 -10.48 8.11 2.10
N ILE A 51 -9.51 7.89 2.98
CA ILE A 51 -8.64 6.73 2.86
C ILE A 51 -9.42 5.52 3.34
N ASP A 52 -9.56 4.53 2.48
CA ASP A 52 -10.36 3.34 2.78
C ASP A 52 -9.55 2.21 3.38
N TYR A 53 -8.30 2.04 2.93
CA TYR A 53 -7.47 0.96 3.45
C TYR A 53 -6.00 1.19 3.09
N CYS A 54 -5.16 0.44 3.79
CA CYS A 54 -3.72 0.47 3.50
C CYS A 54 -3.24 -0.97 3.66
N THR A 55 -2.83 -1.58 2.56
CA THR A 55 -2.45 -2.97 2.52
C THR A 55 -0.95 -3.12 2.35
N ASN A 56 -0.34 -3.97 3.16
CA ASN A 56 1.10 -4.25 3.06
C ASN A 56 1.31 -5.25 1.94
N GLU A 57 1.69 -4.75 0.78
CA GLU A 57 1.89 -5.60 -0.39
C GLU A 57 3.16 -6.42 -0.32
N SER A 58 4.11 -6.00 0.51
CA SER A 58 5.35 -6.76 0.62
C SER A 58 5.08 -8.17 1.12
N ALA A 59 4.12 -8.32 2.00
CA ALA A 59 3.77 -9.64 2.48
C ALA A 59 3.17 -10.48 1.37
N LEU A 60 2.37 -9.85 0.53
CA LEU A 60 1.78 -10.57 -0.60
C LEU A 60 2.83 -10.91 -1.63
N ASP A 61 3.77 -10.02 -1.86
CA ASP A 61 4.84 -10.28 -2.80
C ASP A 61 5.65 -11.49 -2.37
N TYR A 62 5.91 -11.59 -1.09
CA TYR A 62 6.64 -12.73 -0.59
C TYR A 62 5.88 -14.04 -0.83
N ILE A 63 4.59 -14.01 -0.62
CA ILE A 63 3.75 -15.18 -0.82
C ILE A 63 3.72 -15.56 -2.30
N TYR A 64 3.60 -14.58 -3.17
CA TYR A 64 3.60 -14.84 -4.59
C TYR A 64 4.91 -15.42 -5.06
N ASP A 65 6.02 -14.92 -4.54
CA ASP A 65 7.31 -15.46 -4.90
C ASP A 65 7.44 -16.91 -4.46
N ALA A 66 6.99 -17.22 -3.27
CA ALA A 66 7.04 -18.58 -2.78
C ALA A 66 6.21 -19.51 -3.66
N MET A 67 5.07 -19.05 -4.09
CA MET A 67 4.22 -19.85 -4.93
C MET A 67 4.80 -20.00 -6.32
N ALA A 68 5.35 -18.93 -6.83
CA ALA A 68 5.87 -18.95 -8.18
C ALA A 68 7.14 -19.74 -8.30
N SER A 69 7.88 -19.87 -7.22
CA SER A 69 9.14 -20.55 -7.33
C SER A 69 9.03 -22.02 -7.05
N GLY A 70 7.98 -22.58 -7.37
CA GLY A 70 7.98 -23.98 -7.37
C GLY A 70 7.02 -24.66 -6.52
N ILE A 71 6.27 -23.98 -5.77
CA ILE A 71 5.27 -24.61 -5.03
C ILE A 71 4.15 -24.83 -5.94
N PRO A 72 3.81 -26.05 -6.17
CA PRO A 72 2.80 -26.34 -7.12
C PRO A 72 1.51 -25.88 -6.60
N MET A 73 1.16 -24.75 -6.90
CA MET A 73 0.02 -24.26 -6.48
C MET A 73 -1.09 -24.95 -6.92
N GLY A 74 -1.76 -25.46 -6.18
CA GLY A 74 -2.95 -25.99 -6.59
C GLY A 74 -2.83 -26.88 -7.72
N HIS A 75 -1.84 -27.38 -7.84
CA HIS A 75 -1.78 -28.28 -8.87
C HIS A 75 -0.58 -28.97 -8.80
#